data_9fee2a837c7535317b3e2a0e4c051bc6
#
_entry.id   9fee2a837c7535317b3e2a0e4c051bc6
#
_cell.length_a   1.000
_cell.length_b   1.000
_cell.length_c   1.000
_cell.angle_alpha   90.00
_cell.angle_beta   90.00
_cell.angle_gamma   90.00
#
_symmetry.space_group_name_H-M   'P 1'
#
loop_
_entity.id
_entity.type
_entity.pdbx_description
1 polymer ?
#
loop_
_entity_poly.entity_id
_entity_poly.type
_entity_poly.pdbx_seq_one_letter_code
_entity_poly.pdbx_strand_id
1 'polypeptide(L)'
;GNALPTPSLIISQVCKFYSIDEVILRGTQKNKGTAEARQIAMYLIRKLTNLSLPDIGKEFARDHSTVLYAIRKVEVALKNGDTNMQNNIRDITANINSCL
;
A
#
# COMPACT_ATOMS: atom_id res chain seq x y z
N GLY A 1 4.84 -4.61 -21.79
CA GLY A 1 4.69 -5.96 -21.37
C GLY A 1 3.43 -6.24 -20.60
N ASN A 2 3.16 -7.48 -20.41
CA ASN A 2 1.95 -7.94 -19.73
C ASN A 2 2.24 -8.39 -18.29
N ALA A 3 3.34 -7.92 -17.72
CA ALA A 3 3.67 -8.29 -16.36
C ALA A 3 2.69 -7.67 -15.38
N LEU A 4 2.26 -8.46 -14.39
CA LEU A 4 1.42 -7.96 -13.31
C LEU A 4 2.32 -7.45 -12.18
N PRO A 5 1.89 -6.43 -11.44
CA PRO A 5 2.65 -5.98 -10.30
C PRO A 5 2.69 -7.06 -9.21
N THR A 6 3.82 -7.12 -8.51
CA THR A 6 4.01 -8.03 -7.39
C THR A 6 3.90 -7.24 -6.09
N PRO A 7 3.62 -7.90 -4.96
CA PRO A 7 3.66 -7.21 -3.66
C PRO A 7 5.01 -6.54 -3.40
N SER A 8 6.12 -7.20 -3.75
CA SER A 8 7.45 -6.62 -3.60
C SER A 8 7.62 -5.31 -4.36
N LEU A 9 7.17 -5.28 -5.61
CA LEU A 9 7.26 -4.06 -6.42
C LEU A 9 6.41 -2.95 -5.83
N ILE A 10 5.19 -3.26 -5.43
CA ILE A 10 4.28 -2.28 -4.85
C ILE A 10 4.89 -1.70 -3.57
N ILE A 11 5.36 -2.56 -2.68
CA ILE A 11 5.99 -2.12 -1.43
C ILE A 11 7.21 -1.25 -1.71
N SER A 12 8.04 -1.65 -2.68
CA SER A 12 9.24 -0.90 -3.06
C SER A 12 8.88 0.52 -3.52
N GLN A 13 7.86 0.66 -4.35
CA GLN A 13 7.45 1.97 -4.85
C GLN A 13 6.82 2.85 -3.77
N VAL A 14 6.06 2.26 -2.85
CA VAL A 14 5.53 2.99 -1.71
C VAL A 14 6.67 3.49 -0.83
N CYS A 15 7.67 2.64 -0.56
CA CYS A 15 8.84 3.01 0.22
C CYS A 15 9.61 4.17 -0.42
N LYS A 16 9.80 4.12 -1.74
CA LYS A 16 10.46 5.21 -2.46
C LYS A 16 9.68 6.51 -2.33
N PHE A 17 8.37 6.45 -2.50
CA PHE A 17 7.53 7.64 -2.47
C PHE A 17 7.58 8.32 -1.10
N TYR A 18 7.58 7.55 -0.02
CA TYR A 18 7.58 8.08 1.35
C TYR A 18 8.97 8.18 1.95
N SER A 19 10.02 7.77 1.23
CA SER A 19 11.40 7.76 1.73
C SER A 19 11.52 6.97 3.04
N ILE A 20 10.96 5.76 3.04
CA ILE A 20 10.92 4.87 4.20
C ILE A 20 11.60 3.56 3.82
N ASP A 21 12.43 3.00 4.72
CA ASP A 21 13.00 1.69 4.53
C ASP A 21 11.92 0.61 4.57
N GLU A 22 12.07 -0.42 3.74
CA GLU A 22 11.09 -1.51 3.68
C GLU A 22 10.93 -2.21 5.02
N VAL A 23 12.01 -2.40 5.77
CA VAL A 23 11.95 -2.99 7.11
C VAL A 23 11.05 -2.16 8.02
N ILE A 24 11.16 -0.84 7.94
CA ILE A 24 10.33 0.06 8.75
C ILE A 24 8.87 0.00 8.30
N LEU A 25 8.65 -0.01 7.00
CA LEU A 25 7.28 -0.12 6.47
C LEU A 25 6.59 -1.40 6.93
N ARG A 26 7.29 -2.53 6.89
CA ARG A 26 6.75 -3.82 7.32
C ARG A 26 6.72 -3.98 8.83
N GLY A 27 7.36 -3.08 9.57
CA GLY A 27 7.50 -3.16 11.02
C GLY A 27 6.29 -2.61 11.78
N THR A 28 6.53 -2.25 13.04
CA THR A 28 5.46 -1.85 13.96
C THR A 28 5.43 -0.36 14.25
N GLN A 29 6.27 0.43 13.60
CA GLN A 29 6.28 1.88 13.83
C GLN A 29 4.93 2.49 13.47
N LYS A 30 4.50 3.43 14.31
CA LYS A 30 3.15 4.01 14.22
C LYS A 30 3.14 5.51 13.93
N ASN A 31 4.29 6.11 13.57
CA ASN A 31 4.23 7.51 13.20
C ASN A 31 3.33 7.66 11.97
N LYS A 32 2.77 8.87 11.82
CA LYS A 32 1.71 9.12 10.85
C LYS A 32 2.12 8.76 9.42
N GLY A 33 3.33 9.15 9.02
CA GLY A 33 3.79 8.90 7.66
C GLY A 33 3.97 7.41 7.37
N THR A 34 4.55 6.68 8.31
CA THR A 34 4.77 5.24 8.15
C THR A 34 3.45 4.47 8.16
N ALA A 35 2.53 4.86 9.05
CA ALA A 35 1.22 4.20 9.11
C ALA A 35 0.44 4.42 7.82
N GLU A 36 0.43 5.64 7.29
CA GLU A 36 -0.23 5.94 6.04
C GLU A 36 0.39 5.16 4.88
N ALA A 37 1.72 5.13 4.79
CA ALA A 37 2.41 4.39 3.74
C ALA A 37 2.06 2.90 3.78
N ARG A 38 2.01 2.32 4.97
CA ARG A 38 1.65 0.92 5.13
C ARG A 38 0.22 0.65 4.68
N GLN A 39 -0.71 1.52 5.04
CA GLN A 39 -2.11 1.40 4.65
C GLN A 39 -2.27 1.50 3.13
N ILE A 40 -1.57 2.43 2.51
CA ILE A 40 -1.60 2.58 1.05
C ILE A 40 -1.00 1.34 0.37
N ALA A 41 0.10 0.80 0.92
CA ALA A 41 0.70 -0.42 0.36
C ALA A 41 -0.30 -1.58 0.40
N MET A 42 -0.97 -1.79 1.52
CA MET A 42 -2.00 -2.83 1.63
C MET A 42 -3.14 -2.62 0.65
N TYR A 43 -3.62 -1.40 0.54
CA TYR A 43 -4.68 -1.03 -0.40
C TYR A 43 -4.27 -1.32 -1.85
N LEU A 44 -3.07 -0.90 -2.25
CA LEU A 44 -2.60 -1.10 -3.62
C LEU A 44 -2.35 -2.57 -3.94
N ILE A 45 -1.84 -3.35 -2.99
CA ILE A 45 -1.67 -4.79 -3.21
C ILE A 45 -3.03 -5.43 -3.44
N ARG A 46 -4.03 -5.07 -2.66
CA ARG A 46 -5.38 -5.60 -2.85
C ARG A 46 -5.97 -5.20 -4.20
N LYS A 47 -5.74 -3.96 -4.60
CA LYS A 47 -6.30 -3.39 -5.82
C LYS A 47 -5.63 -3.93 -7.08
N LEU A 48 -4.31 -4.12 -7.03
CA LEU A 48 -3.50 -4.43 -8.22
C LEU A 48 -3.10 -5.89 -8.34
N THR A 49 -3.39 -6.71 -7.34
CA THR A 49 -3.10 -8.15 -7.38
C THR A 49 -4.34 -8.94 -6.99
N ASN A 50 -4.23 -10.27 -7.05
CA ASN A 50 -5.31 -11.17 -6.66
C ASN A 50 -5.11 -11.77 -5.26
N LEU A 51 -4.22 -11.18 -4.46
CA LEU A 51 -3.94 -11.71 -3.14
C LEU A 51 -5.14 -11.56 -2.22
N SER A 52 -5.35 -12.59 -1.39
CA SER A 52 -6.37 -12.55 -0.34
C SER A 52 -5.91 -11.67 0.82
N LEU A 53 -6.84 -11.29 1.69
CA LEU A 53 -6.48 -10.51 2.87
C LEU A 53 -5.45 -11.22 3.75
N PRO A 54 -5.58 -12.53 4.04
CA PRO A 54 -4.53 -13.23 4.79
C PRO A 54 -3.17 -13.23 4.09
N ASP A 55 -3.15 -13.36 2.78
CA ASP A 55 -1.88 -13.33 2.02
C ASP A 55 -1.22 -11.95 2.10
N ILE A 56 -2.01 -10.89 2.00
CA ILE A 56 -1.48 -9.54 2.18
C ILE A 56 -0.94 -9.38 3.60
N GLY A 57 -1.66 -9.90 4.58
CA GLY A 57 -1.23 -9.86 5.98
C GLY A 57 0.13 -10.49 6.20
N LYS A 58 0.43 -11.58 5.48
CA LYS A 58 1.74 -12.24 5.59
C LYS A 58 2.89 -11.33 5.15
N GLU A 59 2.64 -10.44 4.20
CA GLU A 59 3.67 -9.49 3.75
C GLU A 59 4.06 -8.49 4.83
N PHE A 60 3.19 -8.26 5.81
CA PHE A 60 3.40 -7.28 6.86
C PHE A 60 3.38 -7.88 8.26
N ALA A 61 3.32 -9.21 8.38
CA ALA A 61 3.20 -9.92 9.66
C ALA A 61 1.98 -9.41 10.47
N ARG A 62 0.85 -9.28 9.80
CA ARG A 62 -0.41 -8.84 10.41
C ARG A 62 -1.56 -9.76 10.03
N ASP A 63 -2.60 -9.78 10.84
CA ASP A 63 -3.77 -10.60 10.54
C ASP A 63 -4.65 -9.93 9.48
N HIS A 64 -5.61 -10.69 8.96
CA HIS A 64 -6.49 -10.20 7.89
C HIS A 64 -7.40 -9.05 8.36
N SER A 65 -7.76 -9.01 9.63
CA SER A 65 -8.60 -7.93 10.16
C SER A 65 -7.88 -6.58 10.11
N THR A 66 -6.59 -6.58 10.45
CA THR A 66 -5.76 -5.39 10.39
C THR A 66 -5.63 -4.91 8.94
N VAL A 67 -5.45 -5.85 8.01
CA VAL A 67 -5.36 -5.52 6.58
C VAL A 67 -6.67 -4.90 6.10
N LEU A 68 -7.80 -5.52 6.45
CA LEU A 68 -9.11 -5.01 6.05
C LEU A 68 -9.36 -3.61 6.59
N TYR A 69 -9.02 -3.37 7.87
CA TYR A 69 -9.16 -2.05 8.47
C TYR A 69 -8.33 -1.00 7.69
N ALA A 70 -7.09 -1.35 7.37
CA ALA A 70 -6.20 -0.43 6.65
C ALA A 70 -6.77 -0.09 5.26
N ILE A 71 -7.24 -1.09 4.53
CA ILE A 71 -7.81 -0.91 3.19
C ILE A 71 -9.05 -0.02 3.27
N ARG A 72 -9.94 -0.29 4.22
CA ARG A 72 -11.16 0.50 4.39
C ARG A 72 -10.86 1.94 4.75
N LYS A 73 -9.85 2.17 5.56
CA LYS A 73 -9.46 3.53 5.93
C LYS A 73 -9.04 4.33 4.70
N VAL A 74 -8.28 3.72 3.79
CA VAL A 74 -7.89 4.36 2.53
C VAL A 74 -9.13 4.61 1.65
N GLU A 75 -10.00 3.62 1.53
CA GLU A 75 -11.22 3.74 0.72
C GLU A 75 -12.11 4.87 1.21
N VAL A 76 -12.28 4.99 2.52
CA VAL A 76 -13.09 6.07 3.11
C VAL A 76 -12.48 7.43 2.82
N ALA A 77 -11.16 7.56 2.97
CA ALA A 77 -10.46 8.82 2.66
C ALA A 77 -10.68 9.22 1.21
N LEU A 78 -10.56 8.27 0.29
CA LEU A 78 -10.77 8.53 -1.14
C LEU A 78 -12.22 8.94 -1.41
N LYS A 79 -13.17 8.26 -0.81
CA LYS A 79 -14.59 8.55 -0.98
C LYS A 79 -14.95 9.92 -0.45
N ASN A 80 -14.30 10.36 0.63
CA ASN A 80 -14.53 11.66 1.23
C ASN A 80 -13.80 12.80 0.53
N GLY A 81 -13.10 12.52 -0.56
CA GLY A 81 -12.44 13.56 -1.35
C GLY A 81 -11.11 14.04 -0.81
N ASP A 82 -10.40 13.20 -0.06
CA ASP A 82 -9.06 13.52 0.42
C ASP A 82 -8.12 13.63 -0.79
N THR A 83 -7.84 14.87 -1.19
CA THR A 83 -7.04 15.12 -2.40
C THR A 83 -5.59 14.68 -2.25
N ASN A 84 -5.01 14.79 -1.05
CA ASN A 84 -3.65 14.30 -0.81
C ASN A 84 -3.58 12.80 -1.01
N MET A 85 -4.53 12.06 -0.45
CA MET A 85 -4.59 10.61 -0.61
C MET A 85 -4.76 10.24 -2.07
N GLN A 86 -5.69 10.91 -2.78
CA GLN A 86 -5.93 10.66 -4.20
C GLN A 86 -4.67 10.89 -5.03
N ASN A 87 -3.97 12.01 -4.79
CA ASN A 87 -2.77 12.34 -5.53
C ASN A 87 -1.63 11.38 -5.24
N ASN A 88 -1.45 11.00 -3.98
CA ASN A 88 -0.39 10.06 -3.59
C ASN A 88 -0.60 8.71 -4.24
N ILE A 89 -1.82 8.19 -4.19
CA ILE A 89 -2.14 6.89 -4.80
C ILE A 89 -1.98 6.94 -6.31
N ARG A 90 -2.43 8.03 -6.95
CA ARG A 90 -2.27 8.20 -8.39
C ARG A 90 -0.79 8.17 -8.78
N ASP A 91 0.04 8.93 -8.07
CA ASP A 91 1.46 9.03 -8.40
C ASP A 91 2.20 7.71 -8.16
N ILE A 92 1.90 7.04 -7.05
CA ILE A 92 2.51 5.73 -6.75
C ILE A 92 2.07 4.71 -7.80
N THR A 93 0.80 4.71 -8.18
CA THR A 93 0.29 3.78 -9.19
C THR A 93 0.97 4.02 -10.54
N ALA A 94 1.16 5.28 -10.92
CA ALA A 94 1.88 5.61 -12.16
C ALA A 94 3.32 5.09 -12.11
N ASN A 95 3.98 5.23 -10.96
CA ASN A 95 5.35 4.74 -10.79
C ASN A 95 5.41 3.21 -10.88
N ILE A 96 4.43 2.53 -10.29
CA ILE A 96 4.35 1.07 -10.40
C ILE A 96 4.19 0.66 -11.86
N ASN A 97 3.27 1.29 -12.57
CA ASN A 97 3.01 0.96 -13.97
C ASN A 97 4.23 1.20 -14.85
N SER A 98 5.03 2.22 -14.55
CA SER A 98 6.23 2.50 -15.34
C SER A 98 7.33 1.46 -15.13
N CYS A 99 7.22 0.63 -14.10
CA CYS A 99 8.16 -0.47 -13.84
C CYS A 99 7.74 -1.78 -14.49
N LEU A 100 6.56 -1.84 -15.09
CA LEU A 100 6.05 -3.04 -15.74
C LEU A 100 6.40 -3.05 -17.27
#